data_49efba0bf50e3f5ad48622bb1925ae4f
#
_entry.id   49efba0bf50e3f5ad48622bb1925ae4f
#
_cell.length_a   1.000
_cell.length_b   1.000
_cell.length_c   1.000
_cell.angle_alpha   90.00
_cell.angle_beta   90.00
_cell.angle_gamma   90.00
#
_symmetry.space_group_name_H-M   'P 1'
#
loop_
_entity.id
_entity.type
_entity.pdbx_description
1 polymer ?
#
loop_
_entity_poly.entity_id
_entity_poly.type
_entity_poly.pdbx_seq_one_letter_code
_entity_poly.pdbx_strand_id
1 'polypeptide(L)'
;MKKWLKISLLSVLGLIVVAGVLMWMEFGPLVKGAMSAEKLDDGLYYMEYKGDDGFDKVIEQGGFDSADMMVSYIIEFLSKGHYKPEVKTQETDFGCSALTVRTPEGGVLMGRNFDFPSALGVVLHTIPERGYETITTFNVEFYGFGEDYKPEGFKNQYMALAGLFVALDGINEKGLAIADLMAGDTIQTHQRTSKPDLTTTAAISYLLKNAATVDEALDLLRGIDMHSDIGSAHHYAMADASGKNVVVEYVDNEMVVVESPAVANHYLCEAKLNVGLVEGDNRYAKLCERYEQTEGVMNVKQLTEAIESVSQTEREGFLGTAWTMVMDLKNPSVTYYSRRHFDKPFHFELKR
;
A
#
# COMPACT_ATOMS: atom_id res chain seq x y z
N MET A 1 -41.34 -47.21 -2.01
CA MET A 1 -41.25 -45.81 -1.50
C MET A 1 -39.98 -45.52 -0.69
N LYS A 2 -39.69 -46.21 0.42
CA LYS A 2 -38.55 -45.92 1.31
C LYS A 2 -37.16 -45.99 0.65
N LYS A 3 -36.92 -46.87 -0.34
CA LYS A 3 -35.62 -47.05 -1.03
C LYS A 3 -35.32 -45.89 -1.97
N TRP A 4 -36.31 -45.46 -2.78
CA TRP A 4 -36.20 -44.31 -3.68
C TRP A 4 -35.97 -42.99 -2.92
N LEU A 5 -36.65 -42.80 -1.77
CA LEU A 5 -36.49 -41.64 -0.93
C LEU A 5 -35.05 -41.53 -0.37
N LYS A 6 -34.45 -42.68 0.05
CA LYS A 6 -33.05 -42.72 0.53
C LYS A 6 -32.06 -42.42 -0.61
N ILE A 7 -32.28 -42.95 -1.81
CA ILE A 7 -31.40 -42.66 -2.97
C ILE A 7 -31.50 -41.18 -3.34
N SER A 8 -32.72 -40.62 -3.39
CA SER A 8 -32.93 -39.19 -3.64
C SER A 8 -32.23 -38.31 -2.59
N LEU A 9 -32.33 -38.66 -1.29
CA LEU A 9 -31.69 -37.93 -0.20
C LEU A 9 -30.14 -37.97 -0.29
N LEU A 10 -29.60 -39.15 -0.62
CA LEU A 10 -28.13 -39.31 -0.79
C LEU A 10 -27.64 -38.53 -2.03
N SER A 11 -28.42 -38.48 -3.10
CA SER A 11 -28.08 -37.69 -4.30
C SER A 11 -28.06 -36.17 -4.00
N VAL A 12 -29.07 -35.69 -3.27
CA VAL A 12 -29.13 -34.27 -2.82
C VAL A 12 -27.96 -33.93 -1.89
N LEU A 13 -27.66 -34.81 -0.95
CA LEU A 13 -26.50 -34.61 -0.05
C LEU A 13 -25.18 -34.58 -0.84
N GLY A 14 -25.03 -35.48 -1.83
CA GLY A 14 -23.88 -35.49 -2.73
C GLY A 14 -23.73 -34.17 -3.50
N LEU A 15 -24.83 -33.64 -4.04
CA LEU A 15 -24.82 -32.34 -4.74
C LEU A 15 -24.46 -31.17 -3.83
N ILE A 16 -24.96 -31.16 -2.58
CA ILE A 16 -24.63 -30.15 -1.59
C ILE A 16 -23.11 -30.18 -1.25
N VAL A 17 -22.56 -31.40 -1.07
CA VAL A 17 -21.11 -31.55 -0.81
C VAL A 17 -20.29 -31.07 -1.99
N VAL A 18 -20.65 -31.44 -3.22
CA VAL A 18 -19.96 -30.97 -4.44
C VAL A 18 -20.04 -29.45 -4.57
N ALA A 19 -21.23 -28.87 -4.39
CA ALA A 19 -21.40 -27.41 -4.40
C ALA A 19 -20.56 -26.73 -3.31
N GLY A 20 -20.52 -27.28 -2.09
CA GLY A 20 -19.67 -26.78 -1.01
C GLY A 20 -18.18 -26.83 -1.34
N VAL A 21 -17.72 -27.92 -1.96
CA VAL A 21 -16.31 -28.03 -2.40
C VAL A 21 -16.00 -27.01 -3.50
N LEU A 22 -16.86 -26.83 -4.48
CA LEU A 22 -16.67 -25.84 -5.55
C LEU A 22 -16.63 -24.42 -4.98
N MET A 23 -17.56 -24.07 -4.09
CA MET A 23 -17.54 -22.78 -3.39
C MET A 23 -16.26 -22.59 -2.56
N TRP A 24 -15.77 -23.63 -1.88
CA TRP A 24 -14.53 -23.57 -1.14
C TRP A 24 -13.32 -23.39 -2.04
N MET A 25 -13.29 -24.03 -3.20
CA MET A 25 -12.21 -23.84 -4.18
C MET A 25 -12.20 -22.40 -4.71
N GLU A 26 -13.36 -21.79 -4.89
CA GLU A 26 -13.50 -20.42 -5.42
C GLU A 26 -13.22 -19.35 -4.37
N PHE A 27 -13.82 -19.46 -3.18
CA PHE A 27 -13.79 -18.44 -2.14
C PHE A 27 -12.81 -18.75 -0.98
N GLY A 28 -12.30 -19.98 -0.91
CA GLY A 28 -11.47 -20.43 0.22
C GLY A 28 -10.27 -19.55 0.54
N PRO A 29 -9.47 -19.10 -0.44
CA PRO A 29 -8.37 -18.16 -0.18
C PRO A 29 -8.85 -16.84 0.45
N LEU A 30 -9.92 -16.24 -0.07
CA LEU A 30 -10.51 -15.01 0.47
C LEU A 30 -11.07 -15.20 1.88
N VAL A 31 -11.76 -16.33 2.13
CA VAL A 31 -12.28 -16.67 3.47
C VAL A 31 -11.13 -16.82 4.47
N LYS A 32 -10.06 -17.53 4.10
CA LYS A 32 -8.87 -17.69 4.96
C LYS A 32 -8.20 -16.35 5.23
N GLY A 33 -8.03 -15.52 4.20
CA GLY A 33 -7.47 -14.18 4.34
C GLY A 33 -8.31 -13.31 5.28
N ALA A 34 -9.64 -13.30 5.13
CA ALA A 34 -10.52 -12.58 6.04
C ALA A 34 -10.38 -13.08 7.49
N MET A 35 -10.32 -14.39 7.69
CA MET A 35 -10.19 -15.01 9.04
C MET A 35 -8.81 -14.80 9.68
N SER A 36 -7.79 -14.37 8.95
CA SER A 36 -6.46 -14.07 9.49
C SER A 36 -6.38 -12.71 10.18
N ALA A 37 -7.42 -11.88 10.06
CA ALA A 37 -7.41 -10.52 10.59
C ALA A 37 -7.19 -10.50 12.11
N GLU A 38 -6.18 -9.78 12.54
CA GLU A 38 -5.75 -9.59 13.91
C GLU A 38 -5.58 -8.10 14.23
N LYS A 39 -6.10 -7.66 15.39
CA LYS A 39 -5.84 -6.31 15.90
C LYS A 39 -4.48 -6.28 16.58
N LEU A 40 -3.55 -5.49 16.05
CA LEU A 40 -2.21 -5.30 16.64
C LEU A 40 -2.22 -4.23 17.73
N ASP A 41 -2.85 -3.08 17.42
CA ASP A 41 -2.95 -1.94 18.32
C ASP A 41 -4.19 -1.09 17.97
N ASP A 42 -4.43 -0.02 18.73
CA ASP A 42 -5.42 0.98 18.33
C ASP A 42 -5.01 1.60 16.99
N GLY A 43 -5.90 1.47 15.99
CA GLY A 43 -5.67 1.97 14.65
C GLY A 43 -4.77 1.11 13.75
N LEU A 44 -4.34 -0.08 14.18
CA LEU A 44 -3.51 -0.96 13.36
C LEU A 44 -3.97 -2.43 13.44
N TYR A 45 -4.22 -3.02 12.27
CA TYR A 45 -4.58 -4.43 12.10
C TYR A 45 -3.56 -5.13 11.19
N TYR A 46 -3.51 -6.46 11.28
CA TYR A 46 -2.73 -7.32 10.40
C TYR A 46 -3.65 -8.34 9.73
N MET A 47 -3.36 -8.64 8.47
CA MET A 47 -4.01 -9.72 7.71
C MET A 47 -2.99 -10.43 6.85
N GLU A 48 -3.19 -11.73 6.61
CA GLU A 48 -2.42 -12.53 5.66
C GLU A 48 -3.34 -13.02 4.55
N TYR A 49 -2.92 -12.84 3.31
CA TYR A 49 -3.61 -13.39 2.13
C TYR A 49 -2.68 -14.28 1.33
N LYS A 50 -3.16 -15.47 0.99
CA LYS A 50 -2.44 -16.41 0.13
C LYS A 50 -3.34 -16.89 -1.01
N GLY A 51 -2.97 -16.56 -2.25
CA GLY A 51 -3.70 -16.97 -3.45
C GLY A 51 -3.54 -15.98 -4.60
N ASP A 52 -4.38 -16.13 -5.62
CA ASP A 52 -4.46 -15.19 -6.74
C ASP A 52 -4.93 -13.80 -6.24
N ASP A 53 -4.11 -12.78 -6.47
CA ASP A 53 -4.39 -11.39 -6.07
C ASP A 53 -5.18 -10.59 -7.14
N GLY A 54 -5.46 -11.20 -8.29
CA GLY A 54 -6.26 -10.62 -9.36
C GLY A 54 -5.56 -9.58 -10.24
N PHE A 55 -4.31 -9.18 -9.97
CA PHE A 55 -3.64 -8.12 -10.75
C PHE A 55 -3.32 -8.49 -12.19
N ASP A 56 -3.03 -9.76 -12.49
CA ASP A 56 -2.79 -10.19 -13.88
C ASP A 56 -4.03 -9.87 -14.74
N LYS A 57 -5.23 -10.16 -14.21
CA LYS A 57 -6.50 -9.85 -14.86
C LYS A 57 -6.77 -8.35 -15.00
N VAL A 58 -6.36 -7.53 -14.01
CA VAL A 58 -6.45 -6.07 -14.10
C VAL A 58 -5.72 -5.56 -15.33
N ILE A 59 -4.45 -5.94 -15.49
CA ILE A 59 -3.60 -5.49 -16.61
C ILE A 59 -4.15 -6.01 -17.95
N GLU A 60 -4.59 -7.27 -18.02
CA GLU A 60 -5.19 -7.87 -19.23
C GLU A 60 -6.46 -7.13 -19.68
N GLN A 61 -7.23 -6.57 -18.76
CA GLN A 61 -8.46 -5.83 -19.04
C GLN A 61 -8.26 -4.34 -19.31
N GLY A 62 -7.01 -3.85 -19.31
CA GLY A 62 -6.67 -2.44 -19.55
C GLY A 62 -6.56 -1.58 -18.30
N GLY A 63 -6.76 -2.15 -17.09
CA GLY A 63 -6.52 -1.45 -15.83
C GLY A 63 -7.69 -0.63 -15.28
N PHE A 64 -7.38 0.41 -14.50
CA PHE A 64 -8.33 1.35 -13.88
C PHE A 64 -7.90 2.79 -14.15
N ASP A 65 -8.74 3.61 -14.77
CA ASP A 65 -8.48 5.04 -14.99
C ASP A 65 -8.97 5.93 -13.84
N SER A 66 -9.63 5.34 -12.84
CA SER A 66 -10.24 6.06 -11.73
C SER A 66 -10.45 5.18 -10.49
N ALA A 67 -10.55 5.82 -9.33
CA ALA A 67 -10.89 5.15 -8.07
C ALA A 67 -12.25 4.42 -8.15
N ASP A 68 -13.22 4.98 -8.84
CA ASP A 68 -14.55 4.35 -9.03
C ASP A 68 -14.44 3.02 -9.80
N MET A 69 -13.66 2.98 -10.88
CA MET A 69 -13.41 1.73 -11.63
C MET A 69 -12.66 0.71 -10.78
N MET A 70 -11.64 1.14 -10.06
CA MET A 70 -10.86 0.29 -9.17
C MET A 70 -11.74 -0.35 -8.09
N VAL A 71 -12.56 0.44 -7.38
CA VAL A 71 -13.47 -0.08 -6.34
C VAL A 71 -14.51 -1.02 -6.94
N SER A 72 -15.05 -0.71 -8.13
CA SER A 72 -15.97 -1.61 -8.84
C SER A 72 -15.33 -2.96 -9.15
N TYR A 73 -14.07 -2.96 -9.61
CA TYR A 73 -13.30 -4.18 -9.84
C TYR A 73 -13.02 -4.95 -8.54
N ILE A 74 -12.62 -4.26 -7.46
CA ILE A 74 -12.39 -4.89 -6.16
C ILE A 74 -13.63 -5.65 -5.70
N ILE A 75 -14.81 -5.06 -5.82
CA ILE A 75 -16.06 -5.72 -5.45
C ILE A 75 -16.35 -6.90 -6.38
N GLU A 76 -16.10 -6.77 -7.68
CA GLU A 76 -16.21 -7.90 -8.63
C GLU A 76 -15.25 -9.03 -8.23
N PHE A 77 -13.99 -8.71 -7.92
CA PHE A 77 -12.99 -9.71 -7.50
C PHE A 77 -13.39 -10.41 -6.20
N LEU A 78 -13.77 -9.66 -5.17
CA LEU A 78 -14.20 -10.22 -3.88
C LEU A 78 -15.49 -11.05 -4.00
N SER A 79 -16.40 -10.67 -4.89
CA SER A 79 -17.62 -11.42 -5.17
C SER A 79 -17.44 -12.52 -6.21
N LYS A 80 -16.21 -12.73 -6.74
CA LYS A 80 -15.92 -13.67 -7.84
C LYS A 80 -16.81 -13.45 -9.07
N GLY A 81 -17.10 -12.20 -9.38
CA GLY A 81 -17.92 -11.81 -10.53
C GLY A 81 -19.42 -11.89 -10.31
N HIS A 82 -19.89 -12.30 -9.12
CA HIS A 82 -21.31 -12.40 -8.83
C HIS A 82 -21.99 -11.05 -8.61
N TYR A 83 -21.23 -9.99 -8.37
CA TYR A 83 -21.75 -8.65 -8.15
C TYR A 83 -20.85 -7.59 -8.79
N LYS A 84 -21.47 -6.64 -9.54
CA LYS A 84 -20.78 -5.53 -10.24
C LYS A 84 -21.53 -4.22 -9.92
N PRO A 85 -21.16 -3.48 -8.87
CA PRO A 85 -21.78 -2.21 -8.55
C PRO A 85 -21.23 -1.07 -9.41
N GLU A 86 -22.01 0.01 -9.51
CA GLU A 86 -21.47 1.35 -9.79
C GLU A 86 -21.13 2.00 -8.44
N VAL A 87 -19.94 2.54 -8.29
CA VAL A 87 -19.43 3.14 -7.07
C VAL A 87 -19.02 4.59 -7.33
N LYS A 88 -19.13 5.45 -6.31
CA LYS A 88 -18.56 6.79 -6.28
C LYS A 88 -17.71 6.93 -5.03
N THR A 89 -16.46 7.31 -5.20
CA THR A 89 -15.50 7.53 -4.13
C THR A 89 -15.43 8.99 -3.72
N GLN A 90 -14.80 9.27 -2.57
CA GLN A 90 -14.54 10.63 -2.07
C GLN A 90 -13.05 10.89 -2.07
N GLU A 91 -12.66 12.12 -2.38
CA GLU A 91 -11.28 12.58 -2.35
C GLU A 91 -10.87 13.00 -0.93
N THR A 92 -9.61 12.76 -0.56
CA THR A 92 -9.06 13.11 0.76
C THR A 92 -7.60 13.56 0.63
N ASP A 93 -7.13 14.38 1.58
CA ASP A 93 -5.75 14.87 1.66
C ASP A 93 -5.02 14.22 2.85
N PHE A 94 -3.74 13.85 2.68
CA PHE A 94 -2.91 13.28 3.75
C PHE A 94 -1.48 13.85 3.73
N GLY A 95 -0.75 13.69 4.87
CA GLY A 95 0.63 14.10 5.02
C GLY A 95 1.57 12.90 5.10
N CYS A 96 2.83 13.10 4.71
CA CYS A 96 3.82 12.03 4.75
C CYS A 96 5.25 12.54 4.83
N SER A 97 6.18 11.64 5.21
CA SER A 97 7.63 11.83 5.05
C SER A 97 8.34 10.49 4.91
N ALA A 98 9.45 10.47 4.18
CA ALA A 98 10.29 9.27 4.04
C ALA A 98 11.78 9.63 4.00
N LEU A 99 12.63 8.68 4.46
CA LEU A 99 14.09 8.77 4.45
C LEU A 99 14.69 7.40 4.16
N THR A 100 15.61 7.34 3.20
CA THR A 100 16.41 6.15 2.87
C THR A 100 17.87 6.36 3.26
N VAL A 101 18.48 5.37 3.91
CA VAL A 101 19.86 5.45 4.41
C VAL A 101 20.58 4.11 4.22
N ARG A 102 21.92 4.12 4.25
CA ARG A 102 22.73 2.90 4.35
C ARG A 102 22.95 2.52 5.81
N THR A 103 23.15 1.24 6.08
CA THR A 103 23.61 0.81 7.41
C THR A 103 25.14 0.75 7.47
N PRO A 104 25.75 0.81 8.68
CA PRO A 104 27.19 0.61 8.84
C PRO A 104 27.68 -0.73 8.27
N GLU A 105 26.84 -1.75 8.22
CA GLU A 105 27.13 -3.10 7.71
C GLU A 105 26.89 -3.21 6.19
N GLY A 106 26.58 -2.10 5.51
CA GLY A 106 26.33 -2.06 4.06
C GLY A 106 24.94 -2.55 3.64
N GLY A 107 23.97 -2.56 4.56
CA GLY A 107 22.55 -2.72 4.27
C GLY A 107 21.90 -1.40 3.82
N VAL A 108 20.60 -1.44 3.57
CA VAL A 108 19.78 -0.27 3.22
C VAL A 108 18.52 -0.30 4.06
N LEU A 109 18.17 0.84 4.65
CA LEU A 109 16.94 1.03 5.41
C LEU A 109 16.12 2.15 4.79
N MET A 110 14.79 2.00 4.81
CA MET A 110 13.85 3.08 4.47
C MET A 110 12.87 3.28 5.63
N GLY A 111 12.77 4.52 6.12
CA GLY A 111 11.79 4.93 7.12
C GLY A 111 10.69 5.78 6.49
N ARG A 112 9.43 5.64 6.98
CA ARG A 112 8.28 6.36 6.46
C ARG A 112 7.27 6.68 7.55
N ASN A 113 6.72 7.90 7.56
CA ASN A 113 5.54 8.29 8.32
C ASN A 113 4.35 8.52 7.41
N PHE A 114 3.18 8.02 7.80
CA PHE A 114 1.88 8.37 7.25
C PHE A 114 1.11 9.25 8.26
N ASP A 115 0.82 10.47 7.86
CA ASP A 115 0.14 11.47 8.69
C ASP A 115 -1.26 11.71 8.13
N PHE A 116 -2.31 11.59 8.96
CA PHE A 116 -3.69 11.72 8.51
C PHE A 116 -4.62 12.24 9.63
N PRO A 117 -5.73 12.95 9.28
CA PRO A 117 -6.70 13.43 10.28
C PRO A 117 -7.30 12.31 11.13
N SER A 118 -7.66 11.19 10.50
CA SER A 118 -8.11 9.96 11.14
C SER A 118 -7.62 8.80 10.30
N ALA A 119 -7.15 7.72 10.89
CA ALA A 119 -6.70 6.56 10.12
C ALA A 119 -6.80 5.27 10.90
N LEU A 120 -7.17 4.23 10.17
CA LEU A 120 -7.06 2.86 10.61
C LEU A 120 -6.30 2.06 9.55
N GLY A 121 -5.04 1.74 9.87
CA GLY A 121 -4.14 1.00 8.99
C GLY A 121 -4.40 -0.50 9.04
N VAL A 122 -4.37 -1.14 7.89
CA VAL A 122 -4.29 -2.59 7.78
C VAL A 122 -2.98 -2.97 7.10
N VAL A 123 -2.13 -3.67 7.82
CA VAL A 123 -0.94 -4.32 7.29
C VAL A 123 -1.38 -5.62 6.62
N LEU A 124 -1.19 -5.70 5.32
CA LEU A 124 -1.56 -6.87 4.53
C LEU A 124 -0.30 -7.59 4.04
N HIS A 125 -0.10 -8.80 4.53
CA HIS A 125 0.93 -9.71 4.06
C HIS A 125 0.35 -10.57 2.94
N THR A 126 0.82 -10.37 1.71
CA THR A 126 0.32 -11.08 0.53
C THR A 126 1.36 -12.08 0.03
N ILE A 127 0.94 -13.33 -0.09
CA ILE A 127 1.70 -14.44 -0.70
C ILE A 127 0.98 -14.80 -2.01
N PRO A 128 1.32 -14.13 -3.12
CA PRO A 128 0.60 -14.31 -4.37
C PRO A 128 0.94 -15.65 -5.03
N GLU A 129 0.08 -16.14 -5.94
CA GLU A 129 0.40 -17.31 -6.76
C GLU A 129 1.50 -17.02 -7.78
N ARG A 130 1.63 -15.76 -8.20
CA ARG A 130 2.66 -15.27 -9.14
C ARG A 130 3.16 -13.92 -8.66
N GLY A 131 4.46 -13.67 -8.86
CA GLY A 131 5.13 -12.45 -8.41
C GLY A 131 5.72 -12.61 -7.02
N TYR A 132 6.07 -11.49 -6.41
CA TYR A 132 6.79 -11.44 -5.13
C TYR A 132 5.84 -11.36 -3.94
N GLU A 133 6.25 -11.99 -2.84
CA GLU A 133 5.65 -11.83 -1.52
C GLU A 133 5.81 -10.37 -1.06
N THR A 134 4.74 -9.79 -0.50
CA THR A 134 4.71 -8.37 -0.14
C THR A 134 4.12 -8.15 1.25
N ILE A 135 4.57 -7.11 1.93
CA ILE A 135 3.88 -6.52 3.07
C ILE A 135 3.54 -5.08 2.69
N THR A 136 2.25 -4.76 2.66
CA THR A 136 1.72 -3.45 2.28
C THR A 136 0.83 -2.89 3.38
N THR A 137 0.60 -1.58 3.39
CA THR A 137 -0.36 -0.95 4.31
C THR A 137 -1.36 -0.12 3.52
N PHE A 138 -2.61 -0.15 3.92
CA PHE A 138 -3.63 0.74 3.41
C PHE A 138 -4.49 1.32 4.54
N ASN A 139 -5.10 2.49 4.28
CA ASN A 139 -6.06 3.10 5.20
C ASN A 139 -7.48 2.66 4.82
N VAL A 140 -8.19 2.02 5.75
CA VAL A 140 -9.55 1.52 5.51
C VAL A 140 -10.58 2.64 5.34
N GLU A 141 -10.29 3.86 5.78
CA GLU A 141 -11.19 5.02 5.62
C GLU A 141 -11.29 5.50 4.18
N PHE A 142 -10.31 5.14 3.35
CA PHE A 142 -10.38 5.37 1.92
C PHE A 142 -11.39 4.41 1.27
N TYR A 143 -11.83 4.71 0.06
CA TYR A 143 -12.66 3.83 -0.76
C TYR A 143 -14.04 3.48 -0.18
N GLY A 144 -14.62 4.39 0.64
CA GLY A 144 -16.03 4.33 1.05
C GLY A 144 -16.33 3.43 2.25
N PHE A 145 -15.33 2.96 2.96
CA PHE A 145 -15.56 2.20 4.21
C PHE A 145 -16.06 3.09 5.36
N GLY A 146 -15.69 4.40 5.38
CA GLY A 146 -16.11 5.37 6.40
C GLY A 146 -15.29 5.26 7.70
N GLU A 147 -15.39 6.33 8.51
CA GLU A 147 -14.60 6.48 9.75
C GLU A 147 -14.91 5.44 10.84
N ASP A 148 -16.13 4.90 10.86
CA ASP A 148 -16.56 3.89 11.83
C ASP A 148 -16.19 2.47 11.44
N TYR A 149 -15.60 2.26 10.26
CA TYR A 149 -15.25 0.95 9.78
C TYR A 149 -14.07 0.37 10.56
N LYS A 150 -14.25 -0.87 11.00
CA LYS A 150 -13.18 -1.68 11.61
C LYS A 150 -13.17 -3.05 10.96
N PRO A 151 -11.99 -3.65 10.68
CA PRO A 151 -11.89 -5.01 10.16
C PRO A 151 -12.16 -6.05 11.26
N GLU A 152 -13.31 -5.92 11.90
CA GLU A 152 -13.80 -6.78 12.97
C GLU A 152 -15.11 -7.46 12.54
N GLY A 153 -15.22 -8.76 12.82
CA GLY A 153 -16.29 -9.61 12.33
C GLY A 153 -16.12 -9.96 10.84
N PHE A 154 -16.54 -11.17 10.48
CA PHE A 154 -16.23 -11.78 9.18
C PHE A 154 -16.53 -10.88 7.96
N LYS A 155 -17.67 -10.18 7.94
CA LYS A 155 -18.03 -9.29 6.82
C LYS A 155 -16.98 -8.21 6.60
N ASN A 156 -16.60 -7.49 7.66
CA ASN A 156 -15.65 -6.39 7.57
C ASN A 156 -14.23 -6.90 7.28
N GLN A 157 -13.83 -8.01 7.92
CA GLN A 157 -12.56 -8.67 7.63
C GLN A 157 -12.47 -9.08 6.15
N TYR A 158 -13.56 -9.61 5.59
CA TYR A 158 -13.62 -9.98 4.18
C TYR A 158 -13.50 -8.75 3.25
N MET A 159 -14.19 -7.66 3.59
CA MET A 159 -14.11 -6.40 2.82
C MET A 159 -12.72 -5.78 2.90
N ALA A 160 -11.99 -5.93 4.01
CA ALA A 160 -10.62 -5.41 4.17
C ALA A 160 -9.61 -6.07 3.21
N LEU A 161 -9.94 -7.18 2.55
CA LEU A 161 -9.14 -7.74 1.44
C LEU A 161 -9.10 -6.83 0.19
N ALA A 162 -9.88 -5.74 0.16
CA ALA A 162 -9.69 -4.65 -0.78
C ALA A 162 -8.27 -4.10 -0.80
N GLY A 163 -7.56 -4.18 0.34
CA GLY A 163 -6.15 -3.81 0.47
C GLY A 163 -5.19 -4.49 -0.50
N LEU A 164 -5.59 -5.61 -1.13
CA LEU A 164 -4.82 -6.23 -2.21
C LEU A 164 -4.53 -5.27 -3.37
N PHE A 165 -5.43 -4.29 -3.60
CA PHE A 165 -5.38 -3.37 -4.75
C PHE A 165 -5.02 -1.93 -4.37
N VAL A 166 -4.94 -1.58 -3.10
CA VAL A 166 -4.90 -0.17 -2.64
C VAL A 166 -3.80 0.05 -1.60
N ALA A 167 -2.55 -0.18 -1.97
CA ALA A 167 -1.42 0.05 -1.09
C ALA A 167 -1.01 1.53 -1.04
N LEU A 168 -0.71 2.05 0.17
CA LEU A 168 -0.11 3.36 0.39
C LEU A 168 1.41 3.27 0.58
N ASP A 169 1.87 2.13 1.02
CA ASP A 169 3.28 1.82 1.24
C ASP A 169 3.50 0.31 1.33
N GLY A 170 4.74 -0.12 1.23
CA GLY A 170 5.10 -1.51 1.42
C GLY A 170 6.50 -1.88 0.98
N ILE A 171 6.82 -3.14 1.18
CA ILE A 171 8.07 -3.78 0.81
C ILE A 171 7.78 -5.16 0.25
N ASN A 172 8.62 -5.63 -0.69
CA ASN A 172 8.56 -7.01 -1.18
C ASN A 172 9.76 -7.86 -0.75
N GLU A 173 9.69 -9.17 -1.00
CA GLU A 173 10.74 -10.14 -0.64
C GLU A 173 12.09 -9.90 -1.32
N LYS A 174 12.16 -9.05 -2.35
CA LYS A 174 13.41 -8.66 -3.03
C LYS A 174 14.04 -7.42 -2.43
N GLY A 175 13.34 -6.74 -1.51
CA GLY A 175 13.77 -5.52 -0.85
C GLY A 175 13.51 -4.26 -1.66
N LEU A 176 12.58 -4.28 -2.60
CA LEU A 176 11.99 -3.08 -3.16
C LEU A 176 10.98 -2.53 -2.16
N ALA A 177 11.13 -1.27 -1.76
CA ALA A 177 10.20 -0.53 -0.92
C ALA A 177 9.65 0.68 -1.67
N ILE A 178 8.35 0.93 -1.51
CA ILE A 178 7.63 2.05 -2.12
C ILE A 178 6.73 2.68 -1.07
N ALA A 179 6.70 4.02 -1.05
CA ALA A 179 5.73 4.78 -0.26
C ALA A 179 5.10 5.86 -1.13
N ASP A 180 3.77 5.98 -1.05
CA ASP A 180 3.01 7.08 -1.64
C ASP A 180 3.01 8.29 -0.71
N LEU A 181 3.23 9.45 -1.28
CA LEU A 181 3.14 10.74 -0.60
C LEU A 181 2.36 11.72 -1.48
N MET A 182 1.56 12.59 -0.88
CA MET A 182 1.02 13.74 -1.61
C MET A 182 2.13 14.72 -1.95
N ALA A 183 2.12 15.22 -3.17
CA ALA A 183 3.06 16.23 -3.61
C ALA A 183 2.65 17.68 -3.25
N GLY A 184 1.51 17.85 -2.54
CA GLY A 184 1.02 19.15 -2.08
C GLY A 184 0.49 20.06 -3.19
N ASP A 185 0.15 19.50 -4.36
CA ASP A 185 -0.47 20.19 -5.49
C ASP A 185 -1.86 19.59 -5.76
N THR A 186 -2.79 20.41 -6.22
CA THR A 186 -4.15 19.99 -6.59
C THR A 186 -4.24 19.47 -8.04
N ILE A 187 -3.16 19.62 -8.83
CA ILE A 187 -3.14 19.16 -10.22
C ILE A 187 -2.89 17.66 -10.24
N GLN A 188 -3.93 16.91 -10.54
CA GLN A 188 -3.91 15.45 -10.61
C GLN A 188 -3.20 14.95 -11.88
N THR A 189 -2.58 13.79 -11.79
CA THR A 189 -2.02 13.07 -12.93
C THR A 189 -3.10 12.24 -13.61
N HIS A 190 -3.25 12.39 -14.92
CA HIS A 190 -4.14 11.58 -15.74
C HIS A 190 -3.50 11.39 -17.12
N GLN A 191 -2.62 10.39 -17.23
CA GLN A 191 -2.02 10.00 -18.51
C GLN A 191 -3.09 9.36 -19.40
N ARG A 192 -2.96 9.55 -20.73
CA ARG A 192 -3.93 9.01 -21.70
C ARG A 192 -3.19 8.58 -22.96
N THR A 193 -2.69 7.36 -22.93
CA THR A 193 -2.06 6.72 -24.08
C THR A 193 -2.81 5.41 -24.43
N SER A 194 -2.14 4.42 -24.94
CA SER A 194 -2.71 3.09 -25.22
C SER A 194 -2.24 2.02 -24.23
N LYS A 195 -1.62 2.44 -23.13
CA LYS A 195 -1.13 1.53 -22.09
C LYS A 195 -2.24 1.19 -21.11
N PRO A 196 -2.11 0.12 -20.32
CA PRO A 196 -3.03 -0.14 -19.21
C PRO A 196 -3.02 1.02 -18.20
N ASP A 197 -4.20 1.38 -17.70
CA ASP A 197 -4.39 2.43 -16.71
C ASP A 197 -4.22 1.87 -15.30
N LEU A 198 -3.49 2.56 -14.42
CA LEU A 198 -3.47 2.24 -13.00
C LEU A 198 -3.60 3.52 -12.16
N THR A 199 -4.39 3.40 -11.09
CA THR A 199 -4.45 4.44 -10.06
C THR A 199 -3.17 4.45 -9.22
N THR A 200 -2.90 5.55 -8.52
CA THR A 200 -1.69 5.73 -7.70
C THR A 200 -1.49 4.59 -6.72
N THR A 201 -2.55 4.23 -5.97
CA THR A 201 -2.47 3.17 -4.95
C THR A 201 -2.41 1.76 -5.55
N ALA A 202 -3.11 1.53 -6.67
CA ALA A 202 -3.03 0.25 -7.38
C ALA A 202 -1.65 0.01 -8.01
N ALA A 203 -1.01 1.06 -8.50
CA ALA A 203 0.34 0.96 -9.05
C ALA A 203 1.36 0.47 -8.02
N ILE A 204 1.27 0.88 -6.74
CA ILE A 204 2.17 0.38 -5.69
C ILE A 204 2.05 -1.13 -5.52
N SER A 205 0.82 -1.65 -5.40
CA SER A 205 0.59 -3.10 -5.31
C SER A 205 1.14 -3.84 -6.53
N TYR A 206 0.92 -3.29 -7.73
CA TYR A 206 1.43 -3.86 -8.99
C TYR A 206 2.95 -3.87 -9.06
N LEU A 207 3.61 -2.76 -8.68
CA LEU A 207 5.07 -2.64 -8.71
C LEU A 207 5.73 -3.57 -7.69
N LEU A 208 5.25 -3.60 -6.45
CA LEU A 208 5.79 -4.47 -5.40
C LEU A 208 5.66 -5.95 -5.76
N LYS A 209 4.57 -6.35 -6.45
CA LYS A 209 4.38 -7.71 -6.93
C LYS A 209 5.35 -8.10 -8.04
N ASN A 210 5.75 -7.16 -8.93
CA ASN A 210 6.37 -7.49 -10.20
C ASN A 210 7.81 -6.98 -10.39
N ALA A 211 8.28 -6.03 -9.57
CA ALA A 211 9.62 -5.46 -9.65
C ALA A 211 10.50 -5.88 -8.46
N ALA A 212 11.74 -6.25 -8.71
CA ALA A 212 12.74 -6.54 -7.69
C ALA A 212 13.60 -5.33 -7.33
N THR A 213 13.70 -4.34 -8.22
CA THR A 213 14.57 -3.18 -8.11
C THR A 213 13.84 -1.89 -8.49
N VAL A 214 14.41 -0.75 -8.10
CA VAL A 214 13.92 0.57 -8.52
C VAL A 214 13.90 0.69 -10.05
N ASP A 215 14.92 0.18 -10.74
CA ASP A 215 14.96 0.25 -12.22
C ASP A 215 13.82 -0.53 -12.87
N GLU A 216 13.56 -1.76 -12.39
CA GLU A 216 12.43 -2.56 -12.86
C GLU A 216 11.08 -1.86 -12.57
N ALA A 217 10.93 -1.26 -11.39
CA ALA A 217 9.73 -0.49 -11.03
C ALA A 217 9.52 0.72 -11.94
N LEU A 218 10.59 1.46 -12.27
CA LEU A 218 10.54 2.57 -13.21
C LEU A 218 10.17 2.11 -14.63
N ASP A 219 10.65 0.95 -15.08
CA ASP A 219 10.31 0.40 -16.39
C ASP A 219 8.83 -0.04 -16.43
N LEU A 220 8.32 -0.64 -15.36
CA LEU A 220 6.89 -0.95 -15.24
C LEU A 220 6.02 0.31 -15.23
N LEU A 221 6.41 1.37 -14.51
CA LEU A 221 5.71 2.66 -14.53
C LEU A 221 5.66 3.28 -15.93
N ARG A 222 6.72 3.16 -16.71
CA ARG A 222 6.72 3.61 -18.13
C ARG A 222 5.79 2.78 -18.99
N GLY A 223 5.43 1.59 -18.55
CA GLY A 223 4.53 0.65 -19.24
C GLY A 223 3.04 0.85 -18.97
N ILE A 224 2.66 1.76 -18.08
CA ILE A 224 1.27 2.05 -17.69
C ILE A 224 0.94 3.54 -17.88
N ASP A 225 -0.34 3.87 -17.89
CA ASP A 225 -0.85 5.23 -17.74
C ASP A 225 -1.28 5.44 -16.28
N MET A 226 -0.69 6.47 -15.65
CA MET A 226 -0.91 6.79 -14.23
C MET A 226 -2.09 7.73 -14.06
N HIS A 227 -2.94 7.42 -13.06
CA HIS A 227 -4.09 8.25 -12.67
C HIS A 227 -4.09 8.49 -11.15
N SER A 228 -4.19 9.75 -10.73
CA SER A 228 -4.38 10.08 -9.31
C SER A 228 -5.74 9.58 -8.83
N ASP A 229 -5.80 8.93 -7.67
CA ASP A 229 -7.01 8.32 -7.14
C ASP A 229 -7.50 8.90 -5.80
N ILE A 230 -6.73 9.76 -5.15
CA ILE A 230 -7.06 10.34 -3.83
C ILE A 230 -7.13 11.88 -3.88
N GLY A 231 -7.47 12.45 -5.03
CA GLY A 231 -7.88 13.87 -5.14
C GLY A 231 -6.74 14.88 -5.29
N SER A 232 -5.46 14.48 -5.30
CA SER A 232 -4.33 15.40 -5.44
C SER A 232 -3.18 14.83 -6.26
N ALA A 233 -2.13 15.62 -6.47
CA ALA A 233 -0.88 15.13 -7.02
C ALA A 233 -0.14 14.24 -6.02
N HIS A 234 0.40 13.14 -6.51
CA HIS A 234 1.16 12.17 -5.76
C HIS A 234 2.58 12.06 -6.26
N HIS A 235 3.49 11.60 -5.41
CA HIS A 235 4.82 11.16 -5.77
C HIS A 235 5.22 9.91 -4.97
N TYR A 236 6.09 9.08 -5.53
CA TYR A 236 6.56 7.87 -4.89
C TYR A 236 7.98 8.04 -4.37
N ALA A 237 8.21 7.75 -3.08
CA ALA A 237 9.53 7.42 -2.59
C ALA A 237 9.79 5.93 -2.86
N MET A 238 10.86 5.62 -3.61
CA MET A 238 11.24 4.24 -3.93
C MET A 238 12.68 4.00 -3.54
N ALA A 239 12.94 2.83 -2.93
CA ALA A 239 14.30 2.37 -2.64
C ALA A 239 14.41 0.86 -2.79
N ASP A 240 15.61 0.36 -3.08
CA ASP A 240 15.88 -1.08 -3.18
C ASP A 240 17.13 -1.52 -2.40
N ALA A 241 17.35 -2.84 -2.34
CA ALA A 241 18.45 -3.45 -1.60
C ALA A 241 19.85 -3.07 -2.12
N SER A 242 19.97 -2.49 -3.32
CA SER A 242 21.25 -1.98 -3.86
C SER A 242 21.63 -0.61 -3.24
N GLY A 243 20.64 0.07 -2.66
CA GLY A 243 20.74 1.43 -2.15
C GLY A 243 20.38 2.50 -3.18
N LYS A 244 19.87 2.10 -4.35
CA LYS A 244 19.24 3.04 -5.27
C LYS A 244 17.97 3.57 -4.61
N ASN A 245 17.81 4.90 -4.60
CA ASN A 245 16.62 5.56 -4.08
C ASN A 245 16.27 6.75 -4.96
N VAL A 246 14.98 6.91 -5.22
CA VAL A 246 14.44 7.96 -6.08
C VAL A 246 13.08 8.44 -5.57
N VAL A 247 12.71 9.65 -5.97
CA VAL A 247 11.35 10.17 -5.89
C VAL A 247 10.82 10.26 -7.31
N VAL A 248 9.67 9.63 -7.56
CA VAL A 248 8.99 9.68 -8.86
C VAL A 248 7.87 10.69 -8.77
N GLU A 249 7.92 11.71 -9.60
CA GLU A 249 6.96 12.81 -9.65
C GLU A 249 6.33 12.88 -11.04
N TYR A 250 5.19 13.55 -11.14
CA TYR A 250 4.54 13.80 -12.42
C TYR A 250 4.34 15.30 -12.63
N VAL A 251 4.82 15.81 -13.76
CA VAL A 251 4.66 17.21 -14.17
C VAL A 251 4.01 17.21 -15.55
N ASP A 252 2.85 17.85 -15.67
CA ASP A 252 2.08 17.90 -16.93
C ASP A 252 1.85 16.49 -17.53
N ASN A 253 1.56 15.50 -16.67
CA ASN A 253 1.41 14.07 -16.99
C ASN A 253 2.70 13.37 -17.47
N GLU A 254 3.86 14.00 -17.39
CA GLU A 254 5.14 13.36 -17.70
C GLU A 254 5.84 12.90 -16.42
N MET A 255 6.34 11.66 -16.44
CA MET A 255 7.07 11.08 -15.31
C MET A 255 8.45 11.72 -15.18
N VAL A 256 8.76 12.27 -14.01
CA VAL A 256 10.06 12.83 -13.65
C VAL A 256 10.65 12.02 -12.51
N VAL A 257 11.92 11.67 -12.59
CA VAL A 257 12.64 10.90 -11.57
C VAL A 257 13.70 11.79 -10.94
N VAL A 258 13.63 11.96 -9.63
CA VAL A 258 14.57 12.76 -8.83
C VAL A 258 15.36 11.84 -7.89
N GLU A 259 16.68 11.90 -7.90
CA GLU A 259 17.49 11.23 -6.88
C GLU A 259 17.45 12.04 -5.59
N SER A 260 16.83 11.49 -4.55
CA SER A 260 16.76 12.11 -3.23
C SER A 260 16.60 11.06 -2.14
N PRO A 261 17.40 11.09 -1.07
CA PRO A 261 17.23 10.17 0.06
C PRO A 261 16.03 10.52 0.93
N ALA A 262 15.54 11.76 0.89
CA ALA A 262 14.45 12.25 1.71
C ALA A 262 13.36 12.88 0.86
N VAL A 263 12.12 12.80 1.34
CA VAL A 263 10.97 13.44 0.72
C VAL A 263 9.88 13.74 1.76
N ALA A 264 9.11 14.81 1.53
CA ALA A 264 7.90 15.14 2.26
C ALA A 264 6.82 15.59 1.24
N ASN A 265 5.85 16.42 1.63
CA ASN A 265 4.69 16.74 0.79
C ASN A 265 4.91 17.97 -0.11
N HIS A 266 5.97 17.99 -0.90
CA HIS A 266 6.23 19.02 -1.90
C HIS A 266 7.12 18.48 -3.02
N TYR A 267 7.05 19.07 -4.19
CA TYR A 267 7.87 18.69 -5.36
C TYR A 267 9.36 18.96 -5.14
N LEU A 268 10.19 18.02 -5.58
CA LEU A 268 11.65 18.09 -5.58
C LEU A 268 12.22 18.37 -6.97
N CYS A 269 11.50 18.09 -8.05
CA CYS A 269 11.96 18.31 -9.41
C CYS A 269 12.09 19.81 -9.71
N GLU A 270 13.06 20.16 -10.56
CA GLU A 270 13.37 21.57 -10.93
C GLU A 270 12.15 22.32 -11.46
N ALA A 271 11.31 21.66 -12.29
CA ALA A 271 10.15 22.27 -12.93
C ALA A 271 9.06 22.74 -11.95
N LYS A 272 8.95 22.10 -10.79
CA LYS A 272 7.96 22.42 -9.74
C LYS A 272 8.60 22.53 -8.35
N LEU A 273 9.89 22.87 -8.27
CA LEU A 273 10.63 22.91 -7.01
C LEU A 273 9.89 23.71 -5.92
N ASN A 274 9.67 23.06 -4.77
CA ASN A 274 8.95 23.59 -3.61
C ASN A 274 7.43 23.88 -3.84
N VAL A 275 6.85 23.52 -4.96
CA VAL A 275 5.37 23.52 -5.07
C VAL A 275 4.83 22.52 -4.05
N GLY A 276 3.83 22.93 -3.27
CA GLY A 276 3.27 22.15 -2.17
C GLY A 276 3.95 22.36 -0.82
N LEU A 277 5.11 23.02 -0.76
CA LEU A 277 5.76 23.31 0.52
C LEU A 277 4.93 24.30 1.35
N VAL A 278 4.47 23.82 2.51
CA VAL A 278 3.69 24.63 3.46
C VAL A 278 4.63 25.41 4.36
N GLU A 279 4.31 26.68 4.61
CA GLU A 279 5.10 27.52 5.53
C GLU A 279 5.17 26.88 6.93
N GLY A 280 6.40 26.75 7.45
CA GLY A 280 6.67 26.13 8.75
C GLY A 280 6.80 24.60 8.72
N ASP A 281 6.51 23.92 7.60
CA ASP A 281 6.83 22.51 7.44
C ASP A 281 8.35 22.34 7.23
N ASN A 282 9.00 21.79 8.22
CA ASN A 282 10.45 21.57 8.21
C ASN A 282 10.83 20.07 8.20
N ARG A 283 9.87 19.18 7.96
CA ARG A 283 10.10 17.72 7.98
C ARG A 283 11.19 17.32 6.99
N TYR A 284 11.08 17.75 5.74
CA TYR A 284 12.09 17.49 4.71
C TYR A 284 13.47 18.02 5.11
N ALA A 285 13.55 19.30 5.52
CA ALA A 285 14.82 19.92 5.92
C ALA A 285 15.50 19.20 7.09
N LYS A 286 14.73 18.77 8.11
CA LYS A 286 15.26 17.99 9.24
C LYS A 286 15.78 16.62 8.82
N LEU A 287 15.09 15.94 7.91
CA LEU A 287 15.54 14.65 7.38
C LEU A 287 16.84 14.81 6.58
N CYS A 288 16.93 15.82 5.71
CA CYS A 288 18.15 16.16 4.98
C CYS A 288 19.32 16.49 5.93
N GLU A 289 19.08 17.35 6.92
CA GLU A 289 20.10 17.69 7.93
C GLU A 289 20.60 16.44 8.66
N ARG A 290 19.69 15.54 9.05
CA ARG A 290 20.04 14.29 9.73
C ARG A 290 20.83 13.36 8.83
N TYR A 291 20.44 13.28 7.55
CA TYR A 291 21.16 12.52 6.53
C TYR A 291 22.59 13.05 6.35
N GLU A 292 22.77 14.36 6.22
CA GLU A 292 24.08 15.01 6.07
C GLU A 292 24.95 14.79 7.31
N GLN A 293 24.42 14.99 8.52
CA GLN A 293 25.14 14.79 9.78
C GLN A 293 25.69 13.38 9.97
N THR A 294 25.05 12.38 9.35
CA THR A 294 25.45 10.97 9.43
C THR A 294 26.09 10.47 8.14
N GLU A 295 26.35 11.35 7.17
CA GLU A 295 26.83 10.98 5.83
C GLU A 295 25.97 9.89 5.17
N GLY A 296 24.66 9.89 5.45
CA GLY A 296 23.68 8.91 4.96
C GLY A 296 23.81 7.52 5.56
N VAL A 297 24.55 7.37 6.68
CA VAL A 297 24.74 6.08 7.34
C VAL A 297 24.09 6.08 8.72
N MET A 298 23.09 5.21 8.90
CA MET A 298 22.34 5.05 10.15
C MET A 298 22.04 3.58 10.43
N ASN A 299 22.09 3.18 11.69
CA ASN A 299 21.50 1.92 12.11
C ASN A 299 19.97 2.06 12.28
N VAL A 300 19.26 0.95 12.52
CA VAL A 300 17.80 0.93 12.69
C VAL A 300 17.33 1.93 13.75
N LYS A 301 18.01 2.00 14.90
CA LYS A 301 17.64 2.92 15.98
C LYS A 301 17.77 4.39 15.56
N GLN A 302 18.88 4.75 14.91
CA GLN A 302 19.12 6.12 14.44
C GLN A 302 18.11 6.55 13.37
N LEU A 303 17.74 5.66 12.44
CA LEU A 303 16.70 5.94 11.45
C LEU A 303 15.34 6.09 12.14
N THR A 304 15.00 5.20 13.10
CA THR A 304 13.75 5.31 13.86
C THR A 304 13.67 6.67 14.58
N GLU A 305 14.73 7.10 15.25
CA GLU A 305 14.82 8.42 15.91
C GLU A 305 14.69 9.58 14.90
N ALA A 306 15.28 9.46 13.71
CA ALA A 306 15.17 10.47 12.65
C ALA A 306 13.71 10.62 12.16
N ILE A 307 13.04 9.50 11.87
CA ILE A 307 11.64 9.48 11.43
C ILE A 307 10.70 9.91 12.57
N GLU A 308 10.95 9.49 13.80
CA GLU A 308 10.21 9.95 14.98
C GLU A 308 10.28 11.48 15.14
N SER A 309 11.44 12.07 14.89
CA SER A 309 11.67 13.54 15.05
C SER A 309 10.83 14.41 14.11
N VAL A 310 10.30 13.83 13.03
CA VAL A 310 9.43 14.48 12.04
C VAL A 310 8.00 13.93 12.05
N SER A 311 7.70 13.01 12.98
CA SER A 311 6.34 12.50 13.17
C SER A 311 5.42 13.61 13.71
N GLN A 312 4.18 13.65 13.22
CA GLN A 312 3.20 14.66 13.60
C GLN A 312 2.46 14.24 14.86
N THR A 313 2.30 15.20 15.80
CA THR A 313 1.52 15.00 17.03
C THR A 313 0.03 15.19 16.75
N GLU A 314 -0.78 14.52 17.55
CA GLU A 314 -2.23 14.73 17.55
C GLU A 314 -2.57 16.20 17.90
N ARG A 315 -3.58 16.74 17.21
CA ARG A 315 -4.17 18.06 17.44
C ARG A 315 -5.64 18.02 17.02
N GLU A 316 -6.41 19.05 17.38
CA GLU A 316 -7.85 19.12 17.04
C GLU A 316 -8.09 18.86 15.53
N GLY A 317 -8.88 17.83 15.22
CA GLY A 317 -9.21 17.43 13.86
C GLY A 317 -8.10 16.76 13.07
N PHE A 318 -6.98 16.38 13.73
CA PHE A 318 -5.86 15.72 13.06
C PHE A 318 -5.18 14.70 14.00
N LEU A 319 -5.25 13.43 13.66
CA LEU A 319 -4.64 12.34 14.43
C LEU A 319 -3.12 12.47 14.54
N GLY A 320 -2.48 13.04 13.50
CA GLY A 320 -1.05 13.06 13.38
C GLY A 320 -0.50 11.85 12.62
N THR A 321 0.67 11.35 13.00
CA THR A 321 1.25 10.16 12.39
C THR A 321 0.45 8.92 12.81
N ALA A 322 -0.28 8.35 11.86
CA ALA A 322 -1.11 7.18 12.07
C ALA A 322 -0.28 5.89 12.18
N TRP A 323 0.73 5.76 11.32
CA TRP A 323 1.76 4.71 11.46
C TRP A 323 3.10 5.18 10.95
N THR A 324 4.14 4.58 11.52
CA THR A 324 5.52 4.67 11.06
C THR A 324 6.00 3.30 10.64
N MET A 325 6.76 3.24 9.57
CA MET A 325 7.44 2.02 9.08
C MET A 325 8.94 2.24 9.07
N VAL A 326 9.69 1.22 9.47
CA VAL A 326 11.13 1.10 9.24
C VAL A 326 11.37 -0.24 8.54
N MET A 327 11.83 -0.18 7.31
CA MET A 327 12.03 -1.32 6.41
C MET A 327 13.51 -1.63 6.25
N ASP A 328 13.94 -2.89 6.44
CA ASP A 328 15.26 -3.40 6.05
C ASP A 328 15.15 -3.98 4.64
N LEU A 329 15.82 -3.35 3.67
CA LEU A 329 15.73 -3.74 2.27
C LEU A 329 16.71 -4.86 1.92
N LYS A 330 17.77 -5.04 2.73
CA LYS A 330 18.77 -6.09 2.54
C LYS A 330 18.27 -7.45 3.06
N ASN A 331 17.59 -7.42 4.21
CA ASN A 331 16.92 -8.57 4.82
C ASN A 331 15.43 -8.21 4.90
N PRO A 332 14.66 -8.44 3.82
CA PRO A 332 13.35 -7.83 3.67
C PRO A 332 12.44 -8.06 4.88
N SER A 333 12.26 -7.00 5.62
CA SER A 333 11.45 -6.96 6.84
C SER A 333 10.96 -5.55 7.12
N VAL A 334 9.92 -5.43 7.90
CA VAL A 334 9.36 -4.13 8.28
C VAL A 334 8.97 -4.12 9.75
N THR A 335 9.28 -3.02 10.41
CA THR A 335 8.85 -2.73 11.77
C THR A 335 7.85 -1.58 11.74
N TYR A 336 6.65 -1.82 12.28
CA TYR A 336 5.59 -0.84 12.40
C TYR A 336 5.50 -0.27 13.80
N TYR A 337 5.14 1.02 13.87
CA TYR A 337 4.77 1.73 15.09
C TYR A 337 3.43 2.41 14.86
N SER A 338 2.41 2.04 15.67
CA SER A 338 1.07 2.64 15.58
C SER A 338 1.03 3.95 16.37
N ARG A 339 0.45 5.00 15.79
CA ARG A 339 0.13 6.27 16.48
C ARG A 339 1.26 6.80 17.36
N ARG A 340 2.51 6.74 16.84
CA ARG A 340 3.73 7.20 17.55
C ARG A 340 4.07 6.42 18.82
N HIS A 341 3.56 5.19 19.01
CA HIS A 341 3.97 4.30 20.10
C HIS A 341 5.30 3.62 19.73
N PHE A 342 6.39 4.37 19.70
CA PHE A 342 7.73 3.88 19.33
C PHE A 342 8.32 2.89 20.35
N ASP A 343 7.73 2.77 21.53
CA ASP A 343 8.02 1.77 22.55
C ASP A 343 7.34 0.41 22.30
N LYS A 344 6.43 0.32 21.32
CA LYS A 344 5.66 -0.89 21.00
C LYS A 344 5.77 -1.27 19.52
N PRO A 345 6.92 -1.82 19.09
CA PRO A 345 7.12 -2.23 17.69
C PRO A 345 6.38 -3.51 17.35
N PHE A 346 5.89 -3.60 16.09
CA PHE A 346 5.40 -4.82 15.46
C PHE A 346 6.30 -5.16 14.28
N HIS A 347 6.95 -6.31 14.32
CA HIS A 347 7.95 -6.71 13.33
C HIS A 347 7.46 -7.86 12.47
N PHE A 348 7.65 -7.75 11.15
CA PHE A 348 7.29 -8.74 10.15
C PHE A 348 8.45 -8.98 9.20
N GLU A 349 8.69 -10.25 8.87
CA GLU A 349 9.74 -10.69 7.94
C GLU A 349 9.11 -11.29 6.70
N LEU A 350 9.68 -10.99 5.53
CA LEU A 350 9.36 -11.64 4.27
C LEU A 350 10.30 -12.85 4.10
N LYS A 351 9.72 -13.98 3.68
CA LYS A 351 10.50 -15.19 3.41
C LYS A 351 11.08 -15.07 2.00
N ARG A 352 12.40 -15.23 1.89
CA ARG A 352 13.08 -15.33 0.60
C ARG A 352 12.85 -16.66 -0.07
#